data_b6301f8e67f16fd3b47c295c100451da
#
_entry.id   b6301f8e67f16fd3b47c295c100451da
#
_cell.length_a   1.000
_cell.length_b   1.000
_cell.length_c   1.000
_cell.angle_alpha   90.00
_cell.angle_beta   90.00
_cell.angle_gamma   90.00
#
_symmetry.space_group_name_H-M   'P 1'
#
loop_
_entity.id
_entity.type
_entity.pdbx_description
1 polymer ?
#
loop_
_entity_poly.entity_id
_entity_poly.type
_entity_poly.pdbx_seq_one_letter_code
_entity_poly.pdbx_strand_id
1 'polypeptide(L)'
;MIIRRRTAVIASALWTLFVWFTRVRNIANNDTMGDGARTLAYLVCALFIGAAIAMLVMLARRQWLRLRLFLPVFAVVTVGWWAVRSVFILVHHHSWAFRVVHVVLGIISSVLAVVAWRGTRVRS
;
A
#
# COMPACT_ATOMS: atom_id res chain seq x y z
N MET A 1 -19.25 3.15 -14.73
CA MET A 1 -17.87 3.28 -15.23
C MET A 1 -17.04 4.21 -14.35
N ILE A 2 -17.39 5.49 -14.32
CA ILE A 2 -16.70 6.46 -13.45
C ILE A 2 -16.78 6.06 -11.98
N ILE A 3 -17.92 5.54 -11.53
CA ILE A 3 -18.12 5.09 -10.16
C ILE A 3 -17.15 3.97 -9.81
N ARG A 4 -16.93 3.01 -10.72
CA ARG A 4 -16.00 1.90 -10.48
C ARG A 4 -14.56 2.38 -10.31
N ARG A 5 -14.14 3.35 -11.12
CA ARG A 5 -12.79 3.91 -10.99
C ARG A 5 -12.60 4.60 -9.67
N ARG A 6 -13.57 5.43 -9.28
CA ARG A 6 -13.50 6.13 -8.01
C ARG A 6 -13.50 5.12 -6.86
N THR A 7 -14.37 4.11 -6.92
CA THR A 7 -14.47 3.08 -5.89
C THR A 7 -13.16 2.32 -5.76
N ALA A 8 -12.53 1.93 -6.89
CA ALA A 8 -11.26 1.21 -6.86
C ALA A 8 -10.15 2.05 -6.23
N VAL A 9 -10.06 3.32 -6.59
CA VAL A 9 -9.05 4.23 -6.01
C VAL A 9 -9.30 4.43 -4.53
N ILE A 10 -10.54 4.68 -4.14
CA ILE A 10 -10.90 4.87 -2.73
C ILE A 10 -10.60 3.61 -1.94
N ALA A 11 -10.99 2.44 -2.45
CA ALA A 11 -10.73 1.17 -1.78
C ALA A 11 -9.23 0.92 -1.59
N SER A 12 -8.43 1.15 -2.62
CA SER A 12 -6.97 1.01 -2.55
C SER A 12 -6.36 1.97 -1.54
N ALA A 13 -6.78 3.24 -1.56
CA ALA A 13 -6.26 4.25 -0.65
C ALA A 13 -6.64 3.96 0.80
N LEU A 14 -7.90 3.61 1.05
CA LEU A 14 -8.35 3.29 2.41
C LEU A 14 -7.70 2.03 2.95
N TRP A 15 -7.54 1.01 2.11
CA TRP A 15 -6.84 -0.22 2.49
C TRP A 15 -5.38 0.08 2.83
N THR A 16 -4.70 0.89 2.01
CA THR A 16 -3.32 1.30 2.25
C THR A 16 -3.21 2.04 3.58
N LEU A 17 -4.12 2.97 3.86
CA LEU A 17 -4.13 3.69 5.13
C LEU A 17 -4.30 2.71 6.31
N PHE A 18 -5.24 1.79 6.20
CA PHE A 18 -5.49 0.79 7.25
C PHE A 18 -4.25 -0.04 7.54
N VAL A 19 -3.64 -0.61 6.48
CA VAL A 19 -2.47 -1.47 6.62
C VAL A 19 -1.30 -0.71 7.24
N TRP A 20 -1.02 0.50 6.74
CA TRP A 20 0.17 1.22 7.19
C TRP A 20 -0.03 1.92 8.52
N PHE A 21 -1.25 2.35 8.88
CA PHE A 21 -1.52 2.81 10.24
C PHE A 21 -1.39 1.68 11.26
N THR A 22 -1.86 0.48 10.91
CA THR A 22 -1.67 -0.70 11.75
C THR A 22 -0.17 -0.99 11.91
N ARG A 23 0.60 -0.83 10.83
CA ARG A 23 2.06 -1.02 10.86
C ARG A 23 2.74 -0.01 11.79
N VAL A 24 2.33 1.26 11.72
CA VAL A 24 2.86 2.30 12.62
C VAL A 24 2.64 1.90 14.09
N ARG A 25 1.44 1.44 14.39
CA ARG A 25 1.13 1.00 15.75
C ARG A 25 2.01 -0.17 16.17
N ASN A 26 2.22 -1.14 15.28
CA ASN A 26 3.07 -2.29 15.57
C ASN A 26 4.52 -1.88 15.80
N ILE A 27 5.03 -0.93 15.02
CA ILE A 27 6.38 -0.41 15.18
C ILE A 27 6.51 0.31 16.54
N ALA A 28 5.52 1.14 16.87
CA ALA A 28 5.54 1.89 18.15
C ALA A 28 5.56 0.96 19.36
N ASN A 29 4.91 -0.20 19.26
CA ASN A 29 4.81 -1.17 20.35
C ASN A 29 5.91 -2.22 20.34
N ASN A 30 6.84 -2.16 19.38
CA ASN A 30 7.90 -3.15 19.26
C ASN A 30 9.16 -2.67 19.99
N ASP A 31 9.38 -3.17 21.21
CA ASP A 31 10.50 -2.76 22.06
C ASP A 31 11.84 -3.34 21.61
N THR A 32 11.83 -4.36 20.78
CA THR A 32 13.06 -5.03 20.32
C THR A 32 13.70 -4.38 19.10
N MET A 33 13.01 -3.41 18.49
CA MET A 33 13.47 -2.78 17.26
C MET A 33 14.54 -1.73 17.56
N GLY A 34 15.66 -1.78 16.82
CA GLY A 34 16.72 -0.77 16.94
C GLY A 34 16.30 0.57 16.36
N ASP A 35 17.00 1.64 16.75
CA ASP A 35 16.63 3.00 16.35
C ASP A 35 16.69 3.21 14.83
N GLY A 36 17.73 2.70 14.17
CA GLY A 36 17.86 2.82 12.72
C GLY A 36 16.75 2.09 11.97
N ALA A 37 16.45 0.85 12.39
CA ALA A 37 15.38 0.05 11.80
C ALA A 37 14.03 0.71 12.03
N ARG A 38 13.80 1.26 13.22
CA ARG A 38 12.57 1.96 13.56
C ARG A 38 12.36 3.19 12.70
N THR A 39 13.41 3.99 12.54
CA THR A 39 13.36 5.20 11.70
C THR A 39 13.05 4.84 10.25
N LEU A 40 13.72 3.84 9.70
CA LEU A 40 13.47 3.38 8.33
C LEU A 40 12.03 2.88 8.17
N ALA A 41 11.54 2.11 9.14
CA ALA A 41 10.17 1.60 9.10
C ALA A 41 9.14 2.72 9.11
N TYR A 42 9.35 3.76 9.94
CA TYR A 42 8.46 4.91 9.96
C TYR A 42 8.50 5.70 8.66
N LEU A 43 9.67 5.84 8.04
CA LEU A 43 9.80 6.52 6.75
C LEU A 43 9.00 5.78 5.66
N VAL A 44 9.08 4.46 5.62
CA VAL A 44 8.31 3.65 4.68
C VAL A 44 6.81 3.82 4.93
N CYS A 45 6.37 3.77 6.18
CA CYS A 45 4.98 4.01 6.53
C CYS A 45 4.51 5.39 6.06
N ALA A 46 5.32 6.42 6.30
CA ALA A 46 5.00 7.78 5.89
C ALA A 46 4.86 7.90 4.38
N LEU A 47 5.72 7.23 3.61
CA LEU A 47 5.64 7.23 2.16
C LEU A 47 4.32 6.61 1.66
N PHE A 48 3.94 5.45 2.19
CA PHE A 48 2.71 4.79 1.77
C PHE A 48 1.46 5.54 2.24
N ILE A 49 1.46 6.04 3.47
CA ILE A 49 0.34 6.84 3.98
C ILE A 49 0.21 8.13 3.16
N GLY A 50 1.33 8.80 2.90
CA GLY A 50 1.35 10.00 2.07
C GLY A 50 0.84 9.74 0.66
N ALA A 51 1.23 8.61 0.07
CA ALA A 51 0.76 8.20 -1.25
C ALA A 51 -0.76 7.98 -1.25
N ALA A 52 -1.30 7.33 -0.22
CA ALA A 52 -2.74 7.09 -0.11
C ALA A 52 -3.51 8.40 0.02
N ILE A 53 -3.02 9.31 0.86
CA ILE A 53 -3.63 10.63 1.03
C ILE A 53 -3.57 11.41 -0.30
N ALA A 54 -2.43 11.35 -0.99
CA ALA A 54 -2.27 12.02 -2.28
C ALA A 54 -3.28 11.51 -3.31
N MET A 55 -3.51 10.19 -3.35
CA MET A 55 -4.51 9.61 -4.24
C MET A 55 -5.92 10.14 -3.92
N LEU A 56 -6.27 10.21 -2.64
CA LEU A 56 -7.58 10.71 -2.24
C LEU A 56 -7.75 12.20 -2.57
N VAL A 57 -6.70 12.99 -2.38
CA VAL A 57 -6.72 14.42 -2.72
C VAL A 57 -6.86 14.62 -4.23
N MET A 58 -6.08 13.88 -5.02
CA MET A 58 -6.16 13.97 -6.48
C MET A 58 -7.55 13.55 -6.98
N LEU A 59 -8.13 12.53 -6.37
CA LEU A 59 -9.48 12.09 -6.71
C LEU A 59 -10.53 13.15 -6.35
N ALA A 60 -10.42 13.73 -5.15
CA ALA A 60 -11.35 14.76 -4.68
C ALA A 60 -11.29 16.02 -5.54
N ARG A 61 -10.09 16.39 -6.01
CA ARG A 61 -9.88 17.56 -6.86
C ARG A 61 -10.07 17.26 -8.35
N ARG A 62 -10.46 16.03 -8.68
CA ARG A 62 -10.66 15.60 -10.07
C ARG A 62 -9.43 15.78 -10.95
N GLN A 63 -8.25 15.59 -10.38
CA GLN A 63 -6.97 15.69 -11.07
C GLN A 63 -6.64 14.36 -11.76
N TRP A 64 -7.46 13.98 -12.73
CA TRP A 64 -7.40 12.66 -13.37
C TRP A 64 -6.08 12.38 -14.06
N LEU A 65 -5.50 13.41 -14.72
CA LEU A 65 -4.22 13.23 -15.39
C LEU A 65 -3.11 12.89 -14.38
N ARG A 66 -3.04 13.61 -13.29
CA ARG A 66 -2.05 13.33 -12.23
C ARG A 66 -2.27 11.95 -11.64
N LEU A 67 -3.53 11.59 -11.40
CA LEU A 67 -3.88 10.30 -10.85
C LEU A 67 -3.46 9.17 -11.81
N ARG A 68 -3.71 9.34 -13.11
CA ARG A 68 -3.32 8.35 -14.12
C ARG A 68 -1.81 8.16 -14.19
N LEU A 69 -1.04 9.22 -13.96
CA LEU A 69 0.43 9.14 -13.92
C LEU A 69 0.93 8.55 -12.60
N PHE A 70 0.22 8.82 -11.51
CA PHE A 70 0.61 8.38 -10.17
C PHE A 70 0.33 6.89 -9.94
N LEU A 71 -0.84 6.41 -10.36
CA LEU A 71 -1.29 5.05 -10.05
C LEU A 71 -0.37 3.94 -10.57
N PRO A 72 0.19 4.02 -11.79
CA PRO A 72 1.15 3.00 -12.23
C PRO A 72 2.37 2.91 -11.32
N VAL A 73 2.89 4.06 -10.90
CA VAL A 73 4.04 4.13 -9.99
C VAL A 73 3.66 3.51 -8.65
N PHE A 74 2.50 3.89 -8.12
CA PHE A 74 2.01 3.35 -6.86
C PHE A 74 1.82 1.83 -6.94
N ALA A 75 1.25 1.33 -8.04
CA ALA A 75 1.03 -0.10 -8.23
C ALA A 75 2.36 -0.86 -8.27
N VAL A 76 3.33 -0.37 -9.04
CA VAL A 76 4.65 -1.01 -9.14
C VAL A 76 5.35 -1.01 -7.78
N VAL A 77 5.34 0.10 -7.08
CA VAL A 77 5.96 0.21 -5.76
C VAL A 77 5.28 -0.72 -4.76
N THR A 78 3.95 -0.76 -4.75
CA THR A 78 3.18 -1.61 -3.84
C THR A 78 3.45 -3.09 -4.10
N VAL A 79 3.35 -3.51 -5.36
CA VAL A 79 3.60 -4.91 -5.72
C VAL A 79 5.04 -5.29 -5.41
N GLY A 80 6.00 -4.44 -5.78
CA GLY A 80 7.41 -4.69 -5.51
C GLY A 80 7.72 -4.78 -4.02
N TRP A 81 7.17 -3.86 -3.24
CA TRP A 81 7.36 -3.86 -1.78
C TRP A 81 6.84 -5.16 -1.15
N TRP A 82 5.59 -5.53 -1.49
CA TRP A 82 4.99 -6.72 -0.90
C TRP A 82 5.65 -8.00 -1.40
N ALA A 83 6.12 -8.04 -2.65
CA ALA A 83 6.86 -9.18 -3.17
C ALA A 83 8.17 -9.40 -2.39
N VAL A 84 8.95 -8.35 -2.20
CA VAL A 84 10.21 -8.41 -1.44
C VAL A 84 9.91 -8.78 0.02
N ARG A 85 8.90 -8.15 0.62
CA ARG A 85 8.54 -8.40 2.01
C ARG A 85 8.08 -9.83 2.22
N SER A 86 7.27 -10.37 1.28
CA SER A 86 6.78 -11.74 1.35
C SER A 86 7.92 -12.75 1.26
N VAL A 87 8.88 -12.53 0.35
CA VAL A 87 10.06 -13.40 0.25
C VAL A 87 10.84 -13.37 1.56
N PHE A 88 11.07 -12.17 2.12
CA PHE A 88 11.79 -12.02 3.39
C PHE A 88 11.10 -12.77 4.51
N ILE A 89 9.79 -12.67 4.60
CA ILE A 89 9.00 -13.34 5.64
C ILE A 89 9.07 -14.86 5.48
N LEU A 90 9.03 -15.36 4.23
CA LEU A 90 9.06 -16.80 3.96
C LEU A 90 10.41 -17.43 4.24
N VAL A 91 11.52 -16.71 4.03
CA VAL A 91 12.87 -17.25 4.29
C VAL A 91 13.34 -17.10 5.72
N HIS A 92 12.71 -16.23 6.52
CA HIS A 92 13.06 -16.04 7.92
C HIS A 92 12.10 -16.79 8.82
N HIS A 93 12.56 -17.09 10.06
CA HIS A 93 11.74 -17.82 11.01
C HIS A 93 10.65 -16.92 11.59
N HIS A 94 9.43 -17.15 11.15
CA HIS A 94 8.24 -16.52 11.68
C HIS A 94 7.18 -17.58 11.92
N SER A 95 6.19 -17.27 12.76
CA SER A 95 5.08 -18.18 12.99
C SER A 95 4.28 -18.35 11.69
N TRP A 96 3.64 -19.52 11.56
CA TRP A 96 2.82 -19.82 10.39
C TRP A 96 1.71 -18.79 10.19
N ALA A 97 1.04 -18.39 11.29
CA ALA A 97 -0.02 -17.39 11.24
C ALA A 97 0.50 -16.04 10.74
N PHE A 98 1.69 -15.63 11.19
CA PHE A 98 2.31 -14.38 10.76
C PHE A 98 2.57 -14.40 9.24
N ARG A 99 3.10 -15.51 8.71
CA ARG A 99 3.36 -15.64 7.29
C ARG A 99 2.09 -15.55 6.46
N VAL A 100 1.06 -16.26 6.86
CA VAL A 100 -0.22 -16.30 6.14
C VAL A 100 -0.85 -14.90 6.12
N VAL A 101 -0.90 -14.23 7.27
CA VAL A 101 -1.49 -12.89 7.37
C VAL A 101 -0.77 -11.90 6.46
N HIS A 102 0.57 -11.91 6.48
CA HIS A 102 1.34 -10.95 5.68
C HIS A 102 1.25 -11.22 4.18
N VAL A 103 1.23 -12.49 3.77
CA VAL A 103 1.04 -12.83 2.36
C VAL A 103 -0.34 -12.41 1.88
N VAL A 104 -1.38 -12.66 2.68
CA VAL A 104 -2.75 -12.25 2.35
C VAL A 104 -2.84 -10.71 2.23
N LEU A 105 -2.27 -9.99 3.20
CA LEU A 105 -2.24 -8.52 3.13
C LEU A 105 -1.55 -8.03 1.87
N GLY A 106 -0.44 -8.66 1.51
CA GLY A 106 0.30 -8.31 0.31
C GLY A 106 -0.50 -8.55 -0.96
N ILE A 107 -1.18 -9.68 -1.05
CA ILE A 107 -2.02 -10.02 -2.20
C ILE A 107 -3.17 -9.02 -2.34
N ILE A 108 -3.88 -8.73 -1.26
CA ILE A 108 -4.99 -7.78 -1.29
C ILE A 108 -4.50 -6.39 -1.68
N SER A 109 -3.40 -5.92 -1.08
CA SER A 109 -2.83 -4.62 -1.39
C SER A 109 -2.43 -4.51 -2.85
N SER A 110 -1.78 -5.55 -3.38
CA SER A 110 -1.32 -5.59 -4.77
C SER A 110 -2.50 -5.61 -5.74
N VAL A 111 -3.50 -6.43 -5.47
CA VAL A 111 -4.70 -6.53 -6.31
C VAL A 111 -5.43 -5.18 -6.36
N LEU A 112 -5.63 -4.55 -5.21
CA LEU A 112 -6.32 -3.26 -5.14
C LEU A 112 -5.54 -2.17 -5.90
N ALA A 113 -4.22 -2.14 -5.76
CA ALA A 113 -3.39 -1.16 -6.46
C ALA A 113 -3.46 -1.35 -7.97
N VAL A 114 -3.38 -2.60 -8.44
CA VAL A 114 -3.46 -2.91 -9.87
C VAL A 114 -4.85 -2.62 -10.42
N VAL A 115 -5.91 -2.96 -9.68
CA VAL A 115 -7.28 -2.67 -10.10
C VAL A 115 -7.51 -1.16 -10.21
N ALA A 116 -7.00 -0.39 -9.24
CA ALA A 116 -7.10 1.07 -9.29
C ALA A 116 -6.39 1.63 -10.53
N TRP A 117 -5.18 1.16 -10.80
CA TRP A 117 -4.43 1.57 -11.99
C TRP A 117 -5.17 1.23 -13.27
N ARG A 118 -5.60 -0.02 -13.41
CA ARG A 118 -6.30 -0.47 -14.63
C ARG A 118 -7.62 0.26 -14.80
N GLY A 119 -8.31 0.55 -13.72
CA GLY A 119 -9.56 1.29 -13.77
C GLY A 119 -9.42 2.68 -14.36
N THR A 120 -8.32 3.38 -14.06
CA THR A 120 -8.06 4.69 -14.64
C THR A 120 -7.50 4.62 -16.06
N ARG A 121 -6.82 3.52 -16.39
CA ARG A 121 -6.19 3.34 -17.70
C ARG A 121 -7.20 3.01 -18.79
N VAL A 122 -8.22 2.23 -18.49
CA VAL A 122 -9.21 1.77 -19.46
C VAL A 122 -9.93 2.92 -20.13
N ARG A 123 -9.95 4.06 -19.48
CA ARG A 123 -10.64 5.23 -19.99
C ARG A 123 -9.67 6.26 -20.54
N SER A 124 -9.17 6.04 -21.69
CA SER A 124 -8.29 7.01 -22.36
C SER A 124 -9.04 7.89 -23.34
#